data_df745cabb5167e89fd720dde5111ea28
#
_entry.id   df745cabb5167e89fd720dde5111ea28
#
_cell.length_a   1.000
_cell.length_b   1.000
_cell.length_c   1.000
_cell.angle_alpha   90.00
_cell.angle_beta   90.00
_cell.angle_gamma   90.00
#
_symmetry.space_group_name_H-M   'P 1'
#
loop_
_entity.id
_entity.type
_entity.pdbx_description
1 polymer ?
#
loop_
_entity_poly.entity_id
_entity_poly.type
_entity_poly.pdbx_seq_one_letter_code
_entity_poly.pdbx_strand_id
1 'polypeptide(L)'
;MNTTPRVRFAPSPTGALHIGGVRTALYNYLFARRHGGTMILRIEDTDTNRYVEGAEKYIIDSLQWLGIEFDEGVSFGGKHAPYRQSERKDIYRKYVDRLIADGKAYYAFDTPEELEEKRSQTANFQYDASTRMSMNNSLVLPADEVNRRIANGEKYVVRIRIEPNEEIVVNDIIRGEVRINSTILDDKVLWKSADGLPTYHLANIVDDHLMEITHVIRGEEWLPSAPLHVLLYRYFGWQDTMPQFAHLPLLLKPDGKGKLSKRDGDRLGFPVFPLDWTDPITGEKTSGYREAGYFPEAVINFLALLGWNSGSEQEIFSKEELIEAFSLERCSRSGARFDYEKGKWFNHKYLQTKPTEELAKYIMPFFADNMFDDTDKYRKLLAAIDSVKERATFPKELFELVEFFFTAPESFADSDLKKRWKEDTPRLLTELAGILQTLPNLDDEQATEESVKQWCEAKGYSLGAVMNPFRLVLVGQMKGPHIFTITRILGKTETINRINSALKIIEKI
;
A
#
# COMPACT_ATOMS: atom_id res chain seq x y z
N MET A 1 -2.51 -32.03 14.24
CA MET A 1 -2.75 -32.26 12.81
C MET A 1 -2.20 -31.05 12.07
N ASN A 2 -1.26 -31.27 11.16
CA ASN A 2 -0.73 -30.17 10.33
C ASN A 2 -1.77 -29.88 9.23
N THR A 3 -2.77 -29.07 9.56
CA THR A 3 -3.77 -28.63 8.58
C THR A 3 -3.17 -27.48 7.79
N THR A 4 -3.23 -27.57 6.47
CA THR A 4 -2.85 -26.46 5.55
C THR A 4 -3.57 -25.18 5.96
N PRO A 5 -2.85 -24.06 6.17
CA PRO A 5 -3.48 -22.84 6.69
C PRO A 5 -4.56 -22.30 5.74
N ARG A 6 -5.65 -21.83 6.33
CA ARG A 6 -6.67 -21.02 5.66
C ARG A 6 -6.74 -19.67 6.37
N VAL A 7 -6.47 -18.63 5.63
CA VAL A 7 -6.46 -17.25 6.13
C VAL A 7 -7.44 -16.39 5.32
N ARG A 8 -7.74 -15.22 5.84
CA ARG A 8 -8.61 -14.28 5.13
C ARG A 8 -8.13 -12.84 5.29
N PHE A 9 -8.27 -12.08 4.23
CA PHE A 9 -8.35 -10.62 4.29
C PHE A 9 -9.83 -10.25 4.24
N ALA A 10 -10.29 -9.50 5.24
CA ALA A 10 -11.72 -9.25 5.46
C ALA A 10 -11.98 -7.74 5.64
N PRO A 11 -11.81 -6.93 4.57
CA PRO A 11 -12.00 -5.49 4.65
C PRO A 11 -13.48 -5.10 4.62
N SER A 12 -13.80 -3.98 5.30
CA SER A 12 -15.07 -3.29 5.12
C SER A 12 -14.96 -2.27 3.99
N PRO A 13 -15.92 -2.20 3.04
CA PRO A 13 -15.88 -1.27 1.90
C PRO A 13 -16.34 0.15 2.31
N THR A 14 -15.58 0.79 3.20
CA THR A 14 -15.90 2.11 3.79
C THR A 14 -15.04 3.24 3.21
N GLY A 15 -14.41 3.03 2.06
CA GLY A 15 -13.53 3.97 1.35
C GLY A 15 -12.29 3.29 0.80
N ALA A 16 -11.29 4.10 0.43
CA ALA A 16 -10.04 3.62 -0.12
C ALA A 16 -9.26 2.73 0.87
N LEU A 17 -8.64 1.68 0.34
CA LEU A 17 -7.79 0.78 1.12
C LEU A 17 -6.49 1.47 1.52
N HIS A 18 -6.32 1.73 2.82
CA HIS A 18 -5.09 2.28 3.37
C HIS A 18 -3.95 1.24 3.37
N ILE A 19 -2.69 1.69 3.22
CA ILE A 19 -1.51 0.79 3.23
C ILE A 19 -1.40 -0.09 4.48
N GLY A 20 -1.97 0.31 5.61
CA GLY A 20 -2.10 -0.55 6.79
C GLY A 20 -2.96 -1.80 6.53
N GLY A 21 -4.06 -1.64 5.79
CA GLY A 21 -4.88 -2.75 5.30
C GLY A 21 -4.14 -3.59 4.26
N VAL A 22 -3.42 -2.94 3.34
CA VAL A 22 -2.56 -3.63 2.35
C VAL A 22 -1.52 -4.51 3.05
N ARG A 23 -0.83 -3.99 4.08
CA ARG A 23 0.14 -4.79 4.84
C ARG A 23 -0.52 -6.00 5.52
N THR A 24 -1.73 -5.83 6.04
CA THR A 24 -2.49 -6.94 6.61
C THR A 24 -2.81 -8.00 5.55
N ALA A 25 -3.25 -7.59 4.36
CA ALA A 25 -3.47 -8.50 3.23
C ALA A 25 -2.17 -9.20 2.81
N LEU A 26 -1.06 -8.45 2.70
CA LEU A 26 0.25 -8.98 2.34
C LEU A 26 0.73 -10.05 3.33
N TYR A 27 0.60 -9.82 4.64
CA TYR A 27 1.06 -10.79 5.64
C TYR A 27 0.21 -12.07 5.64
N ASN A 28 -1.11 -11.96 5.41
CA ASN A 28 -1.96 -13.12 5.15
C ASN A 28 -1.50 -13.88 3.90
N TYR A 29 -1.21 -13.16 2.82
CA TYR A 29 -0.75 -13.73 1.55
C TYR A 29 0.58 -14.47 1.71
N LEU A 30 1.58 -13.82 2.28
CA LEU A 30 2.91 -14.41 2.49
C LEU A 30 2.83 -15.67 3.38
N PHE A 31 2.06 -15.60 4.46
CA PHE A 31 1.85 -16.73 5.35
C PHE A 31 1.15 -17.91 4.64
N ALA A 32 0.07 -17.63 3.91
CA ALA A 32 -0.64 -18.65 3.16
C ALA A 32 0.28 -19.31 2.10
N ARG A 33 0.94 -18.50 1.28
CA ARG A 33 1.80 -19.02 0.20
C ARG A 33 2.98 -19.84 0.72
N ARG A 34 3.63 -19.40 1.80
CA ARG A 34 4.72 -20.14 2.43
C ARG A 34 4.31 -21.56 2.84
N HIS A 35 3.11 -21.72 3.33
CA HIS A 35 2.61 -22.98 3.86
C HIS A 35 1.71 -23.76 2.88
N GLY A 36 1.64 -23.34 1.60
CA GLY A 36 0.75 -23.96 0.60
C GLY A 36 -0.73 -23.82 0.97
N GLY A 37 -1.06 -22.75 1.70
CA GLY A 37 -2.39 -22.48 2.25
C GLY A 37 -3.32 -21.75 1.30
N THR A 38 -4.54 -21.51 1.77
CA THR A 38 -5.61 -20.81 1.05
C THR A 38 -5.80 -19.41 1.60
N MET A 39 -5.90 -18.41 0.72
CA MET A 39 -6.23 -17.02 1.07
C MET A 39 -7.60 -16.62 0.53
N ILE A 40 -8.46 -16.12 1.41
CA ILE A 40 -9.84 -15.74 1.12
C ILE A 40 -10.01 -14.23 1.16
N LEU A 41 -10.73 -13.66 0.19
CA LEU A 41 -11.24 -12.28 0.25
C LEU A 41 -12.70 -12.30 0.69
N ARG A 42 -12.99 -11.82 1.89
CA ARG A 42 -14.35 -11.65 2.43
C ARG A 42 -14.65 -10.17 2.60
N ILE A 43 -15.78 -9.71 2.06
CA ILE A 43 -16.22 -8.32 2.23
C ILE A 43 -17.15 -8.20 3.43
N GLU A 44 -16.75 -7.38 4.40
CA GLU A 44 -17.51 -7.14 5.65
C GLU A 44 -18.34 -5.86 5.51
N ASP A 45 -19.50 -5.98 4.87
CA ASP A 45 -20.42 -4.90 4.49
C ASP A 45 -21.72 -4.87 5.32
N THR A 46 -21.67 -5.38 6.55
CA THR A 46 -22.83 -5.39 7.47
C THR A 46 -23.18 -4.02 8.03
N ASP A 47 -22.29 -3.04 7.95
CA ASP A 47 -22.55 -1.65 8.30
C ASP A 47 -22.91 -0.83 7.04
N THR A 48 -24.18 -0.85 6.70
CA THR A 48 -24.70 -0.19 5.50
C THR A 48 -24.56 1.34 5.54
N ASN A 49 -24.47 1.94 6.73
CA ASN A 49 -24.32 3.40 6.88
C ASN A 49 -22.92 3.89 6.48
N ARG A 50 -21.91 3.02 6.54
CA ARG A 50 -20.54 3.36 6.17
C ARG A 50 -20.11 2.79 4.82
N TYR A 51 -21.03 2.15 4.10
CA TYR A 51 -20.73 1.67 2.75
C TYR A 51 -20.42 2.84 1.81
N VAL A 52 -19.32 2.70 1.04
CA VAL A 52 -18.91 3.68 0.03
C VAL A 52 -18.88 3.02 -1.34
N GLU A 53 -19.61 3.60 -2.28
CA GLU A 53 -19.67 3.10 -3.66
C GLU A 53 -18.27 3.08 -4.30
N GLY A 54 -17.93 2.00 -5.01
CA GLY A 54 -16.63 1.81 -5.64
C GLY A 54 -15.52 1.32 -4.71
N ALA A 55 -15.70 1.34 -3.39
CA ALA A 55 -14.66 0.93 -2.45
C ALA A 55 -14.28 -0.55 -2.57
N GLU A 56 -15.26 -1.45 -2.82
CA GLU A 56 -14.99 -2.88 -3.04
C GLU A 56 -14.11 -3.09 -4.28
N LYS A 57 -14.49 -2.46 -5.41
CA LYS A 57 -13.69 -2.54 -6.63
C LYS A 57 -12.28 -1.98 -6.42
N TYR A 58 -12.16 -0.85 -5.72
CA TYR A 58 -10.88 -0.25 -5.39
C TYR A 58 -9.98 -1.19 -4.57
N ILE A 59 -10.55 -1.90 -3.57
CA ILE A 59 -9.82 -2.90 -2.77
C ILE A 59 -9.26 -4.00 -3.68
N ILE A 60 -10.08 -4.55 -4.57
CA ILE A 60 -9.68 -5.63 -5.49
C ILE A 60 -8.59 -5.15 -6.45
N ASP A 61 -8.80 -4.01 -7.11
CA ASP A 61 -7.84 -3.42 -8.07
C ASP A 61 -6.50 -3.11 -7.39
N SER A 62 -6.53 -2.58 -6.17
CA SER A 62 -5.33 -2.27 -5.38
C SER A 62 -4.49 -3.51 -5.08
N LEU A 63 -5.15 -4.58 -4.62
CA LEU A 63 -4.46 -5.83 -4.29
C LEU A 63 -3.98 -6.56 -5.53
N GLN A 64 -4.74 -6.49 -6.63
CA GLN A 64 -4.34 -7.03 -7.92
C GLN A 64 -3.10 -6.31 -8.47
N TRP A 65 -3.06 -4.97 -8.40
CA TRP A 65 -1.87 -4.21 -8.80
C TRP A 65 -0.62 -4.63 -8.03
N LEU A 66 -0.78 -4.93 -6.74
CA LEU A 66 0.32 -5.41 -5.88
C LEU A 66 0.62 -6.91 -6.07
N GLY A 67 -0.10 -7.62 -6.94
CA GLY A 67 0.08 -9.05 -7.15
C GLY A 67 -0.27 -9.91 -5.92
N ILE A 68 -1.18 -9.43 -5.06
CA ILE A 68 -1.75 -10.18 -3.94
C ILE A 68 -2.98 -10.91 -4.45
N GLU A 69 -2.86 -12.22 -4.60
CA GLU A 69 -3.87 -13.10 -5.23
C GLU A 69 -4.67 -13.85 -4.18
N PHE A 70 -5.95 -14.07 -4.48
CA PHE A 70 -6.88 -14.83 -3.64
C PHE A 70 -7.27 -16.15 -4.31
N ASP A 71 -7.45 -17.17 -3.51
CA ASP A 71 -7.90 -18.50 -3.97
C ASP A 71 -9.42 -18.61 -3.96
N GLU A 72 -10.07 -17.92 -3.01
CA GLU A 72 -11.53 -17.87 -2.85
C GLU A 72 -11.94 -16.42 -2.49
N GLY A 73 -13.22 -16.09 -2.74
CA GLY A 73 -13.75 -14.80 -2.29
C GLY A 73 -14.65 -14.13 -3.27
N VAL A 74 -15.00 -12.86 -3.00
CA VAL A 74 -15.77 -12.02 -3.91
C VAL A 74 -15.02 -11.91 -5.23
N SER A 75 -15.68 -12.21 -6.33
CA SER A 75 -15.15 -12.26 -7.71
C SER A 75 -14.21 -13.44 -8.02
N PHE A 76 -13.84 -14.26 -7.03
CA PHE A 76 -12.97 -15.43 -7.19
C PHE A 76 -13.74 -16.76 -7.07
N GLY A 77 -14.96 -16.74 -6.49
CA GLY A 77 -15.73 -17.92 -6.21
C GLY A 77 -15.18 -18.73 -5.02
N GLY A 78 -15.58 -19.99 -4.92
CA GLY A 78 -15.14 -20.91 -3.88
C GLY A 78 -16.28 -21.65 -3.19
N LYS A 79 -15.94 -22.65 -2.35
CA LYS A 79 -16.91 -23.57 -1.74
C LYS A 79 -17.79 -22.97 -0.62
N HIS A 80 -17.40 -21.80 -0.10
CA HIS A 80 -18.07 -21.14 1.03
C HIS A 80 -18.89 -19.91 0.62
N ALA A 81 -19.12 -19.71 -0.69
CA ALA A 81 -19.92 -18.59 -1.19
C ALA A 81 -21.32 -18.51 -0.52
N PRO A 82 -21.90 -17.30 -0.39
CA PRO A 82 -21.35 -16.00 -0.81
C PRO A 82 -20.28 -15.47 0.17
N TYR A 83 -19.41 -14.58 -0.32
CA TYR A 83 -18.31 -13.98 0.45
C TYR A 83 -18.54 -12.52 0.84
N ARG A 84 -19.72 -11.94 0.53
CA ARG A 84 -20.22 -10.70 1.12
C ARG A 84 -21.09 -11.01 2.31
N GLN A 85 -20.83 -10.38 3.44
CA GLN A 85 -21.57 -10.65 4.67
C GLN A 85 -23.05 -10.24 4.56
N SER A 86 -23.37 -9.17 3.84
CA SER A 86 -24.77 -8.78 3.60
C SER A 86 -25.61 -9.84 2.87
N GLU A 87 -24.99 -10.74 2.12
CA GLU A 87 -25.64 -11.82 1.40
C GLU A 87 -25.85 -13.09 2.25
N ARG A 88 -25.42 -13.10 3.53
CA ARG A 88 -25.39 -14.24 4.45
C ARG A 88 -26.37 -14.12 5.63
N LYS A 89 -27.36 -13.24 5.55
CA LYS A 89 -28.30 -12.93 6.64
C LYS A 89 -28.92 -14.15 7.29
N ASP A 90 -29.43 -15.09 6.48
CA ASP A 90 -30.12 -16.29 6.98
C ASP A 90 -29.17 -17.25 7.72
N ILE A 91 -27.92 -17.24 7.37
CA ILE A 91 -26.89 -18.01 8.09
C ILE A 91 -26.73 -17.43 9.50
N TYR A 92 -26.48 -16.14 9.61
CA TYR A 92 -26.24 -15.49 10.89
C TYR A 92 -27.46 -15.58 11.82
N ARG A 93 -28.67 -15.47 11.27
CA ARG A 93 -29.91 -15.56 12.05
C ARG A 93 -30.00 -16.86 12.82
N LYS A 94 -29.65 -18.00 12.23
CA LYS A 94 -29.65 -19.31 12.89
C LYS A 94 -28.73 -19.34 14.12
N TYR A 95 -27.57 -18.69 14.04
CA TYR A 95 -26.61 -18.64 15.14
C TYR A 95 -27.03 -17.68 16.23
N VAL A 96 -27.67 -16.56 15.89
CA VAL A 96 -28.29 -15.65 16.89
C VAL A 96 -29.36 -16.41 17.69
N ASP A 97 -30.28 -17.08 17.01
CA ASP A 97 -31.37 -17.82 17.63
C ASP A 97 -30.83 -18.93 18.55
N ARG A 98 -29.75 -19.61 18.15
CA ARG A 98 -29.06 -20.60 18.96
C ARG A 98 -28.51 -19.99 20.26
N LEU A 99 -27.80 -18.86 20.18
CA LEU A 99 -27.25 -18.19 21.39
C LEU A 99 -28.38 -17.76 22.35
N ILE A 100 -29.52 -17.31 21.82
CA ILE A 100 -30.68 -16.95 22.67
C ILE A 100 -31.25 -18.19 23.34
N ALA A 101 -31.47 -19.27 22.57
CA ALA A 101 -32.00 -20.54 23.12
C ALA A 101 -31.08 -21.13 24.18
N ASP A 102 -29.76 -21.02 24.02
CA ASP A 102 -28.75 -21.49 24.98
C ASP A 102 -28.56 -20.53 26.18
N GLY A 103 -29.32 -19.42 26.23
CA GLY A 103 -29.21 -18.40 27.29
C GLY A 103 -27.89 -17.63 27.29
N LYS A 104 -27.17 -17.64 26.17
CA LYS A 104 -25.90 -16.95 25.95
C LYS A 104 -26.05 -15.58 25.28
N ALA A 105 -27.27 -15.24 24.88
CA ALA A 105 -27.66 -13.94 24.34
C ALA A 105 -29.10 -13.61 24.76
N TYR A 106 -29.50 -12.35 24.63
CA TYR A 106 -30.80 -11.86 25.05
C TYR A 106 -31.25 -10.68 24.17
N TYR A 107 -32.58 -10.46 24.10
CA TYR A 107 -33.16 -9.31 23.41
C TYR A 107 -33.06 -8.06 24.30
N ALA A 108 -32.69 -6.94 23.68
CA ALA A 108 -32.67 -5.62 24.33
C ALA A 108 -33.45 -4.61 23.49
N PHE A 109 -34.31 -3.84 24.14
CA PHE A 109 -35.27 -2.91 23.52
C PHE A 109 -34.92 -1.44 23.77
N ASP A 110 -33.83 -1.17 24.52
CA ASP A 110 -33.39 0.20 24.81
C ASP A 110 -33.10 0.95 23.50
N THR A 111 -33.65 2.14 23.37
CA THR A 111 -33.41 3.00 22.21
C THR A 111 -32.05 3.68 22.30
N PRO A 112 -31.52 4.19 21.16
CA PRO A 112 -30.29 4.98 21.18
C PRO A 112 -30.35 6.18 22.13
N GLU A 113 -31.50 6.84 22.21
CA GLU A 113 -31.78 8.01 23.08
C GLU A 113 -31.71 7.63 24.56
N GLU A 114 -32.35 6.52 24.93
CA GLU A 114 -32.31 6.00 26.33
C GLU A 114 -30.89 5.60 26.74
N LEU A 115 -30.12 5.00 25.79
CA LEU A 115 -28.73 4.66 26.07
C LEU A 115 -27.85 5.91 26.20
N GLU A 116 -28.09 6.96 25.42
CA GLU A 116 -27.36 8.21 25.53
C GLU A 116 -27.69 8.93 26.84
N GLU A 117 -28.94 8.92 27.26
CA GLU A 117 -29.34 9.45 28.60
C GLU A 117 -28.59 8.72 29.71
N LYS A 118 -28.52 7.37 29.67
CA LYS A 118 -27.75 6.60 30.64
C LYS A 118 -26.26 6.96 30.68
N ARG A 119 -25.64 7.14 29.49
CA ARG A 119 -24.24 7.59 29.38
C ARG A 119 -24.03 8.98 29.99
N SER A 120 -24.99 9.89 29.81
CA SER A 120 -24.90 11.24 30.36
C SER A 120 -25.03 11.27 31.90
N GLN A 121 -25.79 10.33 32.44
CA GLN A 121 -26.05 10.24 33.88
C GLN A 121 -25.01 9.42 34.65
N THR A 122 -24.28 8.52 33.97
CA THR A 122 -23.36 7.57 34.60
C THR A 122 -22.00 7.63 33.97
N ALA A 123 -20.99 8.06 34.71
CA ALA A 123 -19.61 8.06 34.21
C ALA A 123 -19.17 6.66 33.78
N ASN A 124 -18.62 6.53 32.57
CA ASN A 124 -18.18 5.25 32.02
C ASN A 124 -19.26 4.17 31.93
N PHE A 125 -20.51 4.55 31.65
CA PHE A 125 -21.61 3.60 31.49
C PHE A 125 -21.26 2.54 30.46
N GLN A 126 -21.39 1.28 30.84
CA GLN A 126 -21.31 0.10 29.96
C GLN A 126 -22.61 -0.72 30.13
N TYR A 127 -23.03 -1.34 29.05
CA TYR A 127 -24.14 -2.31 29.09
C TYR A 127 -23.53 -3.67 29.38
N ASP A 128 -23.46 -4.06 30.66
CA ASP A 128 -22.71 -5.22 31.15
C ASP A 128 -23.48 -5.98 32.25
N ALA A 129 -22.80 -6.92 32.88
CA ALA A 129 -23.37 -7.73 33.98
C ALA A 129 -23.90 -6.91 35.17
N SER A 130 -23.35 -5.73 35.45
CA SER A 130 -23.74 -4.85 36.56
C SER A 130 -24.94 -3.98 36.21
N THR A 131 -25.14 -3.61 34.99
CA THR A 131 -26.15 -2.64 34.51
C THR A 131 -27.34 -3.29 33.83
N ARG A 132 -27.16 -4.43 33.15
CA ARG A 132 -28.21 -5.06 32.32
C ARG A 132 -29.53 -5.33 33.04
N MET A 133 -29.50 -5.58 34.36
CA MET A 133 -30.72 -5.84 35.13
C MET A 133 -31.54 -4.58 35.43
N SER A 134 -31.01 -3.40 35.15
CA SER A 134 -31.71 -2.11 35.20
C SER A 134 -32.12 -1.56 33.82
N MET A 135 -31.98 -2.37 32.77
CA MET A 135 -32.20 -1.99 31.40
C MET A 135 -33.41 -2.67 30.80
N ASN A 136 -33.90 -2.20 29.65
CA ASN A 136 -35.12 -2.70 28.99
C ASN A 136 -34.80 -3.91 28.10
N ASN A 137 -34.78 -5.11 28.69
CA ASN A 137 -34.36 -6.32 27.97
C ASN A 137 -35.10 -7.58 28.48
N SER A 138 -34.93 -8.69 27.74
CA SER A 138 -35.63 -9.96 27.98
C SER A 138 -35.16 -10.72 29.21
N LEU A 139 -34.12 -10.27 29.94
CA LEU A 139 -33.74 -10.84 31.23
C LEU A 139 -34.58 -10.28 32.38
N VAL A 140 -35.19 -9.12 32.16
CA VAL A 140 -36.01 -8.39 33.16
C VAL A 140 -37.50 -8.46 32.83
N LEU A 141 -37.83 -8.38 31.54
CA LEU A 141 -39.21 -8.39 31.06
C LEU A 141 -39.83 -9.80 31.13
N PRO A 142 -41.15 -9.92 31.41
CA PRO A 142 -41.87 -11.18 31.28
C PRO A 142 -41.80 -11.71 29.82
N ALA A 143 -41.73 -13.03 29.69
CA ALA A 143 -41.60 -13.67 28.36
C ALA A 143 -42.74 -13.29 27.41
N ASP A 144 -43.97 -13.20 27.92
CA ASP A 144 -45.15 -12.82 27.09
C ASP A 144 -45.03 -11.38 26.57
N GLU A 145 -44.47 -10.49 27.37
CA GLU A 145 -44.21 -9.10 26.98
C GLU A 145 -43.14 -9.02 25.88
N VAL A 146 -42.05 -9.78 26.02
CA VAL A 146 -41.00 -9.88 24.99
C VAL A 146 -41.58 -10.39 23.68
N ASN A 147 -42.35 -11.48 23.73
CA ASN A 147 -42.96 -12.07 22.53
C ASN A 147 -43.94 -11.09 21.87
N ARG A 148 -44.76 -10.37 22.68
CA ARG A 148 -45.67 -9.36 22.18
C ARG A 148 -44.98 -8.23 21.46
N ARG A 149 -43.90 -7.69 22.04
CA ARG A 149 -43.10 -6.61 21.42
C ARG A 149 -42.50 -7.04 20.10
N ILE A 150 -41.89 -8.23 20.05
CA ILE A 150 -41.31 -8.78 18.82
C ILE A 150 -42.41 -9.00 17.74
N ALA A 151 -43.54 -9.56 18.13
CA ALA A 151 -44.68 -9.79 17.22
C ALA A 151 -45.27 -8.49 16.68
N ASN A 152 -45.28 -7.42 17.45
CA ASN A 152 -45.68 -6.07 17.05
C ASN A 152 -44.65 -5.34 16.18
N GLY A 153 -43.52 -5.95 15.89
CA GLY A 153 -42.44 -5.33 15.07
C GLY A 153 -41.62 -4.28 15.75
N GLU A 154 -41.64 -4.22 17.10
CA GLU A 154 -40.77 -3.31 17.86
C GLU A 154 -39.29 -3.60 17.55
N LYS A 155 -38.50 -2.55 17.37
CA LYS A 155 -37.08 -2.70 17.08
C LYS A 155 -36.32 -3.17 18.32
N TYR A 156 -35.44 -4.12 18.12
CA TYR A 156 -34.58 -4.66 19.16
C TYR A 156 -33.17 -4.96 18.64
N VAL A 157 -32.26 -5.13 19.55
CA VAL A 157 -30.96 -5.73 19.31
C VAL A 157 -30.81 -7.01 20.10
N VAL A 158 -29.94 -7.91 19.65
CA VAL A 158 -29.53 -9.06 20.45
C VAL A 158 -28.14 -8.80 21.00
N ARG A 159 -28.00 -8.90 22.32
CA ARG A 159 -26.73 -8.72 23.02
C ARG A 159 -26.21 -10.06 23.51
N ILE A 160 -24.89 -10.23 23.47
CA ILE A 160 -24.26 -11.35 24.15
C ILE A 160 -24.49 -11.21 25.66
N ARG A 161 -24.66 -12.33 26.37
CA ARG A 161 -24.71 -12.38 27.81
C ARG A 161 -23.37 -12.84 28.36
N ILE A 162 -22.61 -11.91 28.95
CA ILE A 162 -21.30 -12.21 29.53
C ILE A 162 -21.46 -12.40 31.05
N GLU A 163 -21.04 -13.55 31.54
CA GLU A 163 -20.98 -13.78 32.98
C GLU A 163 -19.70 -13.15 33.57
N PRO A 164 -19.78 -12.43 34.68
CA PRO A 164 -18.61 -11.79 35.29
C PRO A 164 -17.68 -12.80 35.96
N ASN A 165 -16.46 -12.38 36.26
CA ASN A 165 -15.44 -13.14 37.01
C ASN A 165 -14.91 -14.40 36.35
N GLU A 166 -15.06 -14.52 35.02
CA GLU A 166 -14.38 -15.55 34.26
C GLU A 166 -13.02 -15.04 33.73
N GLU A 167 -11.98 -15.86 33.81
CA GLU A 167 -10.73 -15.60 33.16
C GLU A 167 -10.79 -16.05 31.69
N ILE A 168 -10.52 -15.13 30.78
CA ILE A 168 -10.47 -15.37 29.36
C ILE A 168 -9.02 -15.25 28.90
N VAL A 169 -8.50 -16.32 28.31
CA VAL A 169 -7.14 -16.39 27.79
C VAL A 169 -7.18 -16.34 26.27
N VAL A 170 -6.50 -15.37 25.71
CA VAL A 170 -6.25 -15.25 24.27
C VAL A 170 -4.79 -15.59 24.01
N ASN A 171 -4.55 -16.69 23.32
CA ASN A 171 -3.21 -17.07 22.87
C ASN A 171 -2.97 -16.41 21.52
N ASP A 172 -2.03 -15.47 21.47
CA ASP A 172 -1.69 -14.74 20.25
C ASP A 172 -0.25 -15.05 19.84
N ILE A 173 -0.05 -15.39 18.57
CA ILE A 173 1.27 -15.77 18.03
C ILE A 173 2.30 -14.64 18.22
N ILE A 174 1.87 -13.39 18.05
CA ILE A 174 2.77 -12.22 18.10
C ILE A 174 2.83 -11.62 19.50
N ARG A 175 1.66 -11.46 20.14
CA ARG A 175 1.52 -10.77 21.45
C ARG A 175 1.80 -11.68 22.63
N GLY A 176 1.76 -13.00 22.39
CA GLY A 176 1.79 -13.99 23.46
C GLY A 176 0.45 -14.13 24.15
N GLU A 177 0.45 -14.63 25.38
CA GLU A 177 -0.75 -14.86 26.15
C GLU A 177 -1.31 -13.55 26.74
N VAL A 178 -2.58 -13.25 26.43
CA VAL A 178 -3.31 -12.09 26.94
C VAL A 178 -4.44 -12.61 27.83
N ARG A 179 -4.45 -12.22 29.11
CA ARG A 179 -5.45 -12.62 30.10
C ARG A 179 -6.36 -11.45 30.44
N ILE A 180 -7.66 -11.65 30.35
CA ILE A 180 -8.68 -10.66 30.64
C ILE A 180 -9.73 -11.26 31.57
N ASN A 181 -10.14 -10.54 32.61
CA ASN A 181 -11.30 -10.89 33.40
C ASN A 181 -12.56 -10.40 32.67
N SER A 182 -13.57 -11.28 32.52
CA SER A 182 -14.81 -10.98 31.80
C SER A 182 -15.62 -9.82 32.41
N THR A 183 -15.39 -9.49 33.67
CA THR A 183 -16.08 -8.38 34.37
C THR A 183 -15.88 -7.03 33.71
N ILE A 184 -14.78 -6.84 32.92
CA ILE A 184 -14.53 -5.58 32.22
C ILE A 184 -15.15 -5.53 30.81
N LEU A 185 -15.77 -6.61 30.37
CA LEU A 185 -16.39 -6.69 29.05
C LEU A 185 -17.85 -6.28 29.13
N ASP A 186 -18.28 -5.49 28.16
CA ASP A 186 -19.68 -5.14 27.94
C ASP A 186 -20.43 -6.17 27.09
N ASP A 187 -21.72 -6.29 27.28
CA ASP A 187 -22.63 -7.15 26.54
C ASP A 187 -22.82 -6.54 25.12
N LYS A 188 -21.85 -6.76 24.23
CA LYS A 188 -21.85 -6.22 22.85
C LYS A 188 -23.09 -6.65 22.08
N VAL A 189 -23.57 -5.77 21.23
CA VAL A 189 -24.62 -6.10 20.26
C VAL A 189 -24.07 -7.11 19.24
N LEU A 190 -24.80 -8.21 19.04
CA LEU A 190 -24.49 -9.23 18.05
C LEU A 190 -25.36 -9.13 16.81
N TRP A 191 -26.63 -8.66 16.98
CA TRP A 191 -27.61 -8.59 15.91
C TRP A 191 -28.51 -7.37 16.07
N LYS A 192 -28.95 -6.80 14.92
CA LYS A 192 -29.88 -5.67 14.86
C LYS A 192 -31.13 -6.07 14.06
N SER A 193 -32.33 -5.96 14.66
CA SER A 193 -33.58 -6.26 13.97
C SER A 193 -33.93 -5.21 12.91
N ALA A 194 -33.37 -4.00 13.00
CA ALA A 194 -33.68 -2.88 12.12
C ALA A 194 -33.29 -3.14 10.65
N ASP A 195 -32.15 -3.75 10.45
CA ASP A 195 -31.59 -4.09 9.12
C ASP A 195 -31.49 -5.60 8.89
N GLY A 196 -31.77 -6.41 9.93
CA GLY A 196 -31.68 -7.87 9.86
C GLY A 196 -30.25 -8.35 9.67
N LEU A 197 -29.26 -7.61 10.17
CA LEU A 197 -27.84 -7.89 10.00
C LEU A 197 -27.14 -8.09 11.35
N PRO A 198 -26.11 -8.95 11.40
CA PRO A 198 -25.25 -9.08 12.54
C PRO A 198 -24.32 -7.85 12.65
N THR A 199 -23.76 -7.66 13.84
CA THR A 199 -22.58 -6.82 13.97
C THR A 199 -21.32 -7.61 13.60
N TYR A 200 -20.20 -6.89 13.45
CA TYR A 200 -18.88 -7.47 13.19
C TYR A 200 -18.56 -8.67 14.09
N HIS A 201 -18.86 -8.59 15.39
CA HIS A 201 -18.49 -9.62 16.36
C HIS A 201 -19.09 -10.99 16.04
N LEU A 202 -20.36 -11.04 15.71
CA LEU A 202 -21.01 -12.31 15.36
C LEU A 202 -20.64 -12.75 13.94
N ALA A 203 -20.73 -11.84 12.96
CA ALA A 203 -20.47 -12.17 11.56
C ALA A 203 -19.07 -12.76 11.37
N ASN A 204 -18.06 -12.12 11.98
CA ASN A 204 -16.67 -12.55 11.89
C ASN A 204 -16.47 -13.99 12.41
N ILE A 205 -17.01 -14.31 13.59
CA ILE A 205 -16.86 -15.63 14.22
C ILE A 205 -17.57 -16.72 13.44
N VAL A 206 -18.81 -16.46 13.03
CA VAL A 206 -19.60 -17.43 12.24
C VAL A 206 -18.92 -17.71 10.90
N ASP A 207 -18.44 -16.68 10.23
CA ASP A 207 -17.79 -16.85 8.93
C ASP A 207 -16.41 -17.52 9.06
N ASP A 208 -15.61 -17.12 10.04
CA ASP A 208 -14.31 -17.74 10.27
C ASP A 208 -14.47 -19.25 10.57
N HIS A 209 -15.49 -19.64 11.36
CA HIS A 209 -15.80 -21.04 11.58
C HIS A 209 -16.28 -21.77 10.31
N LEU A 210 -17.28 -21.21 9.62
CA LEU A 210 -17.89 -21.86 8.43
C LEU A 210 -16.95 -21.90 7.22
N MET A 211 -16.03 -20.92 7.11
CA MET A 211 -15.02 -20.87 6.05
C MET A 211 -13.74 -21.61 6.45
N GLU A 212 -13.77 -22.33 7.58
CA GLU A 212 -12.66 -23.16 8.08
C GLU A 212 -11.35 -22.37 8.26
N ILE A 213 -11.44 -21.11 8.72
CA ILE A 213 -10.27 -20.27 8.94
C ILE A 213 -9.43 -20.83 10.09
N THR A 214 -8.15 -21.02 9.85
CA THR A 214 -7.19 -21.59 10.81
C THR A 214 -6.37 -20.53 11.53
N HIS A 215 -6.14 -19.37 10.87
CA HIS A 215 -5.36 -18.26 11.42
C HIS A 215 -6.05 -16.93 11.13
N VAL A 216 -6.24 -16.13 12.16
CA VAL A 216 -6.77 -14.77 12.09
C VAL A 216 -5.63 -13.79 12.23
N ILE A 217 -5.09 -13.33 11.10
CA ILE A 217 -4.03 -12.33 11.02
C ILE A 217 -4.68 -10.99 10.73
N ARG A 218 -4.61 -10.03 11.70
CA ARG A 218 -5.28 -8.72 11.61
C ARG A 218 -4.56 -7.65 12.42
N GLY A 219 -4.92 -6.38 12.26
CA GLY A 219 -4.34 -5.28 13.02
C GLY A 219 -4.63 -5.37 14.53
N GLU A 220 -3.71 -4.88 15.36
CA GLU A 220 -3.83 -4.91 16.84
C GLU A 220 -4.98 -4.06 17.38
N GLU A 221 -5.55 -3.17 16.59
CA GLU A 221 -6.77 -2.44 16.94
C GLU A 221 -7.96 -3.35 17.26
N TRP A 222 -7.90 -4.60 16.80
CA TRP A 222 -8.89 -5.64 17.07
C TRP A 222 -8.58 -6.53 18.28
N LEU A 223 -7.40 -6.37 18.89
CA LEU A 223 -7.02 -7.15 20.08
C LEU A 223 -8.01 -6.99 21.24
N PRO A 224 -8.56 -5.80 21.53
CA PRO A 224 -9.59 -5.64 22.58
C PRO A 224 -10.86 -6.45 22.32
N SER A 225 -11.15 -6.84 21.09
CA SER A 225 -12.30 -7.69 20.73
C SER A 225 -12.02 -9.18 20.86
N ALA A 226 -10.75 -9.59 20.91
CA ALA A 226 -10.37 -11.01 20.93
C ALA A 226 -10.95 -11.79 22.12
N PRO A 227 -11.03 -11.27 23.36
CA PRO A 227 -11.67 -11.97 24.48
C PRO A 227 -13.15 -12.28 24.21
N LEU A 228 -13.89 -11.34 23.63
CA LEU A 228 -15.28 -11.56 23.22
C LEU A 228 -15.40 -12.64 22.16
N HIS A 229 -14.48 -12.67 21.20
CA HIS A 229 -14.44 -13.70 20.17
C HIS A 229 -14.17 -15.09 20.77
N VAL A 230 -13.24 -15.21 21.68
CA VAL A 230 -12.98 -16.47 22.44
C VAL A 230 -14.24 -16.93 23.18
N LEU A 231 -14.98 -16.02 23.81
CA LEU A 231 -16.25 -16.36 24.45
C LEU A 231 -17.30 -16.88 23.47
N LEU A 232 -17.42 -16.25 22.29
CA LEU A 232 -18.34 -16.70 21.25
C LEU A 232 -17.98 -18.11 20.75
N TYR A 233 -16.70 -18.42 20.51
CA TYR A 233 -16.25 -19.77 20.19
C TYR A 233 -16.62 -20.78 21.28
N ARG A 234 -16.45 -20.40 22.57
CA ARG A 234 -16.88 -21.26 23.72
C ARG A 234 -18.39 -21.46 23.74
N TYR A 235 -19.18 -20.40 23.53
CA TYR A 235 -20.64 -20.45 23.59
C TYR A 235 -21.24 -21.28 22.46
N PHE A 236 -20.59 -21.31 21.29
CA PHE A 236 -20.96 -22.21 20.20
C PHE A 236 -20.41 -23.62 20.32
N GLY A 237 -19.56 -23.91 21.30
CA GLY A 237 -18.89 -25.21 21.43
C GLY A 237 -17.86 -25.46 20.33
N TRP A 238 -17.22 -24.41 19.81
CA TRP A 238 -16.27 -24.43 18.68
C TRP A 238 -14.82 -24.26 19.14
N GLN A 239 -14.46 -24.59 20.38
CA GLN A 239 -13.11 -24.40 20.89
C GLN A 239 -12.05 -25.16 20.06
N ASP A 240 -12.39 -26.35 19.59
CA ASP A 240 -11.48 -27.22 18.81
C ASP A 240 -11.23 -26.68 17.39
N THR A 241 -12.09 -25.81 16.88
CA THR A 241 -12.01 -25.18 15.56
C THR A 241 -11.69 -23.69 15.65
N MET A 242 -11.43 -23.17 16.83
CA MET A 242 -11.04 -21.78 17.02
C MET A 242 -9.69 -21.51 16.36
N PRO A 243 -9.60 -20.48 15.48
CA PRO A 243 -8.36 -20.15 14.81
C PRO A 243 -7.30 -19.64 15.79
N GLN A 244 -6.05 -19.76 15.39
CA GLN A 244 -4.95 -19.09 16.07
C GLN A 244 -4.99 -17.59 15.72
N PHE A 245 -4.73 -16.72 16.70
CA PHE A 245 -4.74 -15.28 16.52
C PHE A 245 -3.32 -14.73 16.33
N ALA A 246 -3.18 -13.75 15.45
CA ALA A 246 -1.95 -12.98 15.26
C ALA A 246 -2.31 -11.51 15.05
N HIS A 247 -2.10 -10.67 16.07
CA HIS A 247 -2.40 -9.25 16.02
C HIS A 247 -1.16 -8.45 15.63
N LEU A 248 -1.17 -7.92 14.42
CA LEU A 248 -0.09 -7.15 13.81
C LEU A 248 0.07 -5.77 14.47
N PRO A 249 1.31 -5.28 14.65
CA PRO A 249 1.56 -3.96 15.22
C PRO A 249 1.00 -2.84 14.33
N LEU A 250 0.64 -1.69 14.93
CA LEU A 250 0.22 -0.51 14.19
C LEU A 250 1.34 0.02 13.28
N LEU A 251 0.95 0.60 12.14
CA LEU A 251 1.80 1.54 11.44
C LEU A 251 1.74 2.89 12.15
N LEU A 252 2.88 3.34 12.65
CA LEU A 252 3.00 4.61 13.36
C LEU A 252 3.40 5.72 12.41
N LYS A 253 3.06 6.96 12.77
CA LYS A 253 3.50 8.16 12.07
C LYS A 253 5.04 8.22 11.97
N PRO A 254 5.60 9.04 11.06
CA PRO A 254 7.05 9.22 10.95
C PRO A 254 7.74 9.66 12.25
N ASP A 255 7.04 10.39 13.13
CA ASP A 255 7.53 10.77 14.45
C ASP A 255 7.41 9.66 15.52
N GLY A 256 6.81 8.52 15.15
CA GLY A 256 6.55 7.39 16.05
C GLY A 256 5.36 7.59 17.00
N LYS A 257 4.63 8.69 16.91
CA LYS A 257 3.55 9.05 17.84
C LYS A 257 2.15 8.85 17.22
N GLY A 258 1.53 7.74 17.56
CA GLY A 258 0.18 7.41 17.12
C GLY A 258 0.09 6.75 15.75
N LYS A 259 -1.10 6.26 15.42
CA LYS A 259 -1.40 5.53 14.19
C LYS A 259 -1.28 6.43 12.96
N LEU A 260 -0.64 5.92 11.90
CA LEU A 260 -0.58 6.57 10.59
C LEU A 260 -1.98 6.72 10.00
N SER A 261 -2.29 7.89 9.46
CA SER A 261 -3.58 8.23 8.88
C SER A 261 -3.45 8.91 7.51
N LYS A 262 -4.57 9.01 6.74
CA LYS A 262 -4.64 9.77 5.49
C LYS A 262 -4.10 11.19 5.66
N ARG A 263 -4.53 11.91 6.71
CA ARG A 263 -4.11 13.30 6.99
C ARG A 263 -2.60 13.47 7.14
N ASP A 264 -1.91 12.41 7.60
CA ASP A 264 -0.44 12.44 7.72
C ASP A 264 0.22 12.38 6.35
N GLY A 265 -0.30 11.56 5.42
CA GLY A 265 0.15 11.50 4.03
C GLY A 265 -0.06 12.83 3.31
N ASP A 266 -1.27 13.39 3.39
CA ASP A 266 -1.61 14.69 2.78
C ASP A 266 -0.70 15.82 3.27
N ARG A 267 -0.46 15.87 4.58
CA ARG A 267 0.40 16.90 5.21
C ARG A 267 1.88 16.78 4.85
N LEU A 268 2.37 15.56 4.69
CA LEU A 268 3.80 15.28 4.50
C LEU A 268 4.15 14.95 3.04
N GLY A 269 3.15 14.92 2.15
CA GLY A 269 3.34 14.76 0.71
C GLY A 269 3.73 13.35 0.27
N PHE A 270 3.27 12.30 0.96
CA PHE A 270 3.48 10.92 0.54
C PHE A 270 2.15 10.15 0.42
N PRO A 271 2.04 9.20 -0.51
CA PRO A 271 0.83 8.41 -0.66
C PRO A 271 0.62 7.45 0.52
N VAL A 272 -0.65 7.23 0.88
CA VAL A 272 -1.07 6.23 1.88
C VAL A 272 -2.06 5.23 1.30
N PHE A 273 -2.36 5.33 0.01
CA PHE A 273 -3.24 4.46 -0.76
C PHE A 273 -2.47 3.81 -1.92
N PRO A 274 -2.77 2.57 -2.30
CA PRO A 274 -2.12 1.90 -3.44
C PRO A 274 -2.34 2.61 -4.77
N LEU A 275 -3.58 3.03 -5.04
CA LEU A 275 -4.02 3.66 -6.27
C LEU A 275 -4.65 5.03 -5.98
N ASP A 276 -4.79 5.88 -6.99
CA ASP A 276 -5.57 7.11 -6.88
C ASP A 276 -6.99 6.81 -6.40
N TRP A 277 -7.49 7.66 -5.53
CA TRP A 277 -8.86 7.60 -5.03
C TRP A 277 -9.54 8.95 -5.16
N THR A 278 -10.74 8.94 -5.71
CA THR A 278 -11.65 10.08 -5.66
C THR A 278 -12.81 9.71 -4.75
N ASP A 279 -12.95 10.41 -3.63
CA ASP A 279 -14.06 10.19 -2.70
C ASP A 279 -15.39 10.51 -3.40
N PRO A 280 -16.34 9.57 -3.51
CA PRO A 280 -17.57 9.78 -4.27
C PRO A 280 -18.54 10.76 -3.59
N ILE A 281 -18.35 11.06 -2.31
CA ILE A 281 -19.22 11.98 -1.54
C ILE A 281 -18.65 13.38 -1.59
N THR A 282 -17.36 13.55 -1.30
CA THR A 282 -16.70 14.86 -1.18
C THR A 282 -16.05 15.33 -2.48
N GLY A 283 -15.78 14.42 -3.44
CA GLY A 283 -15.01 14.69 -4.64
C GLY A 283 -13.52 14.90 -4.40
N GLU A 284 -13.04 14.71 -3.17
CA GLU A 284 -11.63 14.86 -2.82
C GLU A 284 -10.77 13.80 -3.51
N LYS A 285 -9.71 14.25 -4.19
CA LYS A 285 -8.75 13.38 -4.86
C LYS A 285 -7.53 13.17 -3.99
N THR A 286 -7.09 11.92 -3.86
CA THR A 286 -5.87 11.53 -3.15
C THR A 286 -5.02 10.67 -4.07
N SER A 287 -3.74 11.00 -4.20
CA SER A 287 -2.81 10.25 -5.06
C SER A 287 -2.41 8.93 -4.42
N GLY A 288 -2.28 7.90 -5.28
CA GLY A 288 -1.81 6.57 -4.93
C GLY A 288 -0.34 6.34 -5.20
N TYR A 289 0.19 5.23 -4.65
CA TYR A 289 1.56 4.80 -4.89
C TYR A 289 1.85 4.56 -6.37
N ARG A 290 0.91 3.92 -7.10
CA ARG A 290 1.06 3.65 -8.53
C ARG A 290 1.22 4.93 -9.34
N GLU A 291 0.35 5.90 -9.14
CA GLU A 291 0.35 7.17 -9.88
C GLU A 291 1.50 8.09 -9.44
N ALA A 292 1.98 7.93 -8.21
CA ALA A 292 3.22 8.56 -7.75
C ALA A 292 4.49 7.92 -8.35
N GLY A 293 4.35 6.82 -9.12
CA GLY A 293 5.45 6.18 -9.85
C GLY A 293 6.21 5.10 -9.06
N TYR A 294 5.61 4.57 -7.98
CA TYR A 294 6.19 3.42 -7.28
C TYR A 294 5.93 2.11 -8.03
N PHE A 295 6.90 1.24 -8.02
CA PHE A 295 6.75 -0.13 -8.52
C PHE A 295 6.05 -1.00 -7.46
N PRO A 296 5.14 -1.91 -7.87
CA PRO A 296 4.41 -2.74 -6.92
C PRO A 296 5.34 -3.61 -6.07
N GLU A 297 6.44 -4.12 -6.63
CA GLU A 297 7.43 -4.93 -5.91
C GLU A 297 8.14 -4.11 -4.82
N ALA A 298 8.44 -2.84 -5.10
CA ALA A 298 9.04 -1.92 -4.13
C ALA A 298 8.09 -1.66 -2.97
N VAL A 299 6.80 -1.44 -3.25
CA VAL A 299 5.77 -1.23 -2.23
C VAL A 299 5.59 -2.48 -1.37
N ILE A 300 5.53 -3.66 -1.97
CA ILE A 300 5.41 -4.94 -1.24
C ILE A 300 6.61 -5.15 -0.32
N ASN A 301 7.83 -5.00 -0.83
CA ASN A 301 9.03 -5.20 -0.03
C ASN A 301 9.11 -4.19 1.13
N PHE A 302 8.82 -2.93 0.86
CA PHE A 302 8.77 -1.89 1.89
C PHE A 302 7.74 -2.22 2.97
N LEU A 303 6.50 -2.57 2.58
CA LEU A 303 5.44 -2.91 3.53
C LEU A 303 5.74 -4.20 4.31
N ALA A 304 6.40 -5.19 3.69
CA ALA A 304 6.78 -6.43 4.35
C ALA A 304 7.71 -6.17 5.54
N LEU A 305 8.66 -5.25 5.40
CA LEU A 305 9.61 -4.93 6.47
C LEU A 305 9.06 -3.94 7.52
N LEU A 306 7.83 -3.45 7.35
CA LEU A 306 7.17 -2.61 8.36
C LEU A 306 6.52 -3.47 9.46
N GLY A 307 7.32 -3.87 10.42
CA GLY A 307 6.90 -4.67 11.57
C GLY A 307 7.18 -6.16 11.45
N TRP A 308 7.97 -6.57 10.47
CA TRP A 308 8.53 -7.90 10.33
C TRP A 308 10.01 -7.78 9.92
N ASN A 309 10.82 -8.81 10.23
CA ASN A 309 12.20 -8.92 9.76
C ASN A 309 12.53 -10.36 9.38
N SER A 310 13.41 -10.53 8.40
CA SER A 310 13.84 -11.83 7.90
C SER A 310 14.80 -12.56 8.85
N GLY A 311 15.38 -11.85 9.82
CA GLY A 311 16.48 -12.33 10.67
C GLY A 311 17.85 -12.31 9.98
N SER A 312 17.95 -11.67 8.80
CA SER A 312 19.20 -11.40 8.06
C SER A 312 19.34 -9.90 7.82
N GLU A 313 20.48 -9.49 7.26
CA GLU A 313 20.72 -8.09 6.84
C GLU A 313 20.13 -7.76 5.46
N GLN A 314 19.51 -8.75 4.79
CA GLN A 314 18.87 -8.55 3.49
C GLN A 314 17.68 -7.60 3.62
N GLU A 315 17.62 -6.59 2.75
CA GLU A 315 16.52 -5.63 2.68
C GLU A 315 15.74 -5.73 1.36
N ILE A 316 16.40 -6.11 0.27
CA ILE A 316 15.76 -6.26 -1.05
C ILE A 316 15.41 -7.74 -1.26
N PHE A 317 14.13 -8.02 -1.48
CA PHE A 317 13.59 -9.35 -1.64
C PHE A 317 12.71 -9.43 -2.88
N SER A 318 12.85 -10.47 -3.67
CA SER A 318 11.78 -10.84 -4.59
C SER A 318 10.52 -11.27 -3.82
N LYS A 319 9.40 -11.36 -4.50
CA LYS A 319 8.15 -11.83 -3.90
C LYS A 319 8.28 -13.28 -3.40
N GLU A 320 9.00 -14.12 -4.14
CA GLU A 320 9.28 -15.51 -3.81
C GLU A 320 10.17 -15.61 -2.57
N GLU A 321 11.21 -14.79 -2.49
CA GLU A 321 12.08 -14.73 -1.31
C GLU A 321 11.30 -14.23 -0.07
N LEU A 322 10.39 -13.26 -0.22
CA LEU A 322 9.52 -12.85 0.87
C LEU A 322 8.61 -13.98 1.34
N ILE A 323 8.01 -14.74 0.43
CA ILE A 323 7.18 -15.90 0.75
C ILE A 323 8.01 -16.94 1.52
N GLU A 324 9.22 -17.26 1.07
CA GLU A 324 10.09 -18.24 1.70
C GLU A 324 10.57 -17.79 3.09
N ALA A 325 10.87 -16.50 3.27
CA ALA A 325 11.42 -15.97 4.52
C ALA A 325 10.36 -15.69 5.59
N PHE A 326 9.10 -15.39 5.18
CA PHE A 326 8.08 -14.84 6.07
C PHE A 326 7.68 -15.80 7.20
N SER A 327 7.59 -15.29 8.43
CA SER A 327 6.98 -16.00 9.56
C SER A 327 6.31 -15.04 10.54
N LEU A 328 5.23 -15.48 11.18
CA LEU A 328 4.49 -14.65 12.14
C LEU A 328 5.28 -14.41 13.42
N GLU A 329 6.12 -15.36 13.82
CA GLU A 329 6.96 -15.29 15.02
C GLU A 329 8.02 -14.18 14.95
N ARG A 330 8.37 -13.76 13.73
CA ARG A 330 9.30 -12.64 13.49
C ARG A 330 8.62 -11.28 13.35
N CYS A 331 7.30 -11.23 13.49
CA CYS A 331 6.60 -9.97 13.58
C CYS A 331 6.91 -9.27 14.90
N SER A 332 7.15 -7.96 14.81
CA SER A 332 7.41 -7.10 15.97
C SER A 332 6.16 -7.01 16.86
N ARG A 333 6.37 -6.94 18.16
CA ARG A 333 5.32 -6.59 19.14
C ARG A 333 5.08 -5.08 19.21
N SER A 334 6.06 -4.28 18.85
CA SER A 334 5.98 -2.82 18.86
C SER A 334 5.47 -2.27 17.54
N GLY A 335 4.82 -1.11 17.57
CA GLY A 335 4.40 -0.40 16.37
C GLY A 335 5.57 -0.14 15.41
N ALA A 336 5.31 -0.26 14.12
CA ALA A 336 6.29 -0.01 13.07
C ALA A 336 6.24 1.44 12.63
N ARG A 337 7.34 2.17 12.81
CA ARG A 337 7.46 3.55 12.36
C ARG A 337 7.51 3.60 10.84
N PHE A 338 6.61 4.38 10.24
CA PHE A 338 6.56 4.60 8.80
C PHE A 338 7.64 5.62 8.40
N ASP A 339 8.53 5.20 7.50
CA ASP A 339 9.59 6.04 6.93
C ASP A 339 9.41 6.13 5.41
N TYR A 340 8.88 7.27 4.93
CA TYR A 340 8.59 7.45 3.51
C TYR A 340 9.88 7.61 2.67
N GLU A 341 10.97 8.11 3.24
CA GLU A 341 12.27 8.16 2.55
C GLU A 341 12.82 6.75 2.31
N LYS A 342 12.62 5.84 3.27
CA LYS A 342 12.92 4.43 3.06
C LYS A 342 12.09 3.82 1.93
N GLY A 343 10.80 4.20 1.81
CA GLY A 343 9.94 3.81 0.69
C GLY A 343 10.51 4.25 -0.67
N LYS A 344 10.99 5.49 -0.79
CA LYS A 344 11.68 6.00 -1.99
C LYS A 344 12.96 5.22 -2.27
N TRP A 345 13.75 4.93 -1.22
CA TRP A 345 14.95 4.13 -1.36
C TRP A 345 14.66 2.74 -1.94
N PHE A 346 13.59 2.07 -1.49
CA PHE A 346 13.17 0.81 -2.10
C PHE A 346 12.85 1.00 -3.58
N ASN A 347 12.05 2.03 -3.93
CA ASN A 347 11.69 2.28 -5.32
C ASN A 347 12.93 2.51 -6.20
N HIS A 348 13.88 3.30 -5.71
CA HIS A 348 15.17 3.52 -6.39
C HIS A 348 15.94 2.21 -6.62
N LYS A 349 16.02 1.34 -5.60
CA LYS A 349 16.70 0.05 -5.73
C LYS A 349 16.05 -0.86 -6.78
N TYR A 350 14.71 -0.95 -6.77
CA TYR A 350 14.00 -1.72 -7.78
C TYR A 350 14.14 -1.12 -9.19
N LEU A 351 14.13 0.20 -9.33
CA LEU A 351 14.38 0.85 -10.61
C LEU A 351 15.76 0.47 -11.17
N GLN A 352 16.80 0.49 -10.34
CA GLN A 352 18.17 0.14 -10.75
C GLN A 352 18.28 -1.30 -11.27
N THR A 353 17.55 -2.24 -10.68
CA THR A 353 17.63 -3.66 -11.00
C THR A 353 16.72 -4.09 -12.15
N LYS A 354 15.71 -3.27 -12.51
CA LYS A 354 14.79 -3.60 -13.60
C LYS A 354 15.51 -3.65 -14.96
N PRO A 355 15.12 -4.59 -15.83
CA PRO A 355 15.58 -4.60 -17.23
C PRO A 355 15.25 -3.27 -17.91
N THR A 356 16.17 -2.80 -18.74
CA THR A 356 16.04 -1.51 -19.44
C THR A 356 14.81 -1.46 -20.35
N GLU A 357 14.47 -2.59 -20.99
CA GLU A 357 13.27 -2.74 -21.82
C GLU A 357 11.98 -2.61 -21.02
N GLU A 358 11.99 -3.03 -19.76
CA GLU A 358 10.85 -2.84 -18.85
C GLU A 358 10.72 -1.37 -18.46
N LEU A 359 11.82 -0.71 -18.10
CA LEU A 359 11.84 0.72 -17.78
C LEU A 359 11.40 1.58 -18.97
N ALA A 360 11.76 1.18 -20.21
CA ALA A 360 11.32 1.87 -21.41
C ALA A 360 9.79 1.95 -21.50
N LYS A 361 9.06 0.88 -21.12
CA LYS A 361 7.59 0.86 -21.14
C LYS A 361 6.97 1.90 -20.19
N TYR A 362 7.63 2.20 -19.07
CA TYR A 362 7.15 3.20 -18.11
C TYR A 362 7.35 4.63 -18.59
N ILE A 363 8.38 4.90 -19.40
CA ILE A 363 8.71 6.27 -19.84
C ILE A 363 8.26 6.59 -21.27
N MET A 364 8.06 5.60 -22.13
CA MET A 364 7.55 5.80 -23.48
C MET A 364 6.25 6.63 -23.55
N PRO A 365 5.27 6.45 -22.62
CA PRO A 365 4.05 7.27 -22.64
C PRO A 365 4.26 8.76 -22.41
N PHE A 366 5.42 9.21 -21.96
CA PHE A 366 5.75 10.63 -21.81
C PHE A 366 6.25 11.26 -23.10
N PHE A 367 6.60 10.47 -24.11
CA PHE A 367 7.01 10.93 -25.44
C PHE A 367 5.83 10.98 -26.41
N ALA A 368 6.06 11.55 -27.60
CA ALA A 368 5.06 11.54 -28.66
C ALA A 368 4.72 10.10 -29.09
N ASP A 369 3.46 9.90 -29.45
CA ASP A 369 2.96 8.60 -29.94
C ASP A 369 3.81 8.09 -31.10
N ASN A 370 4.05 6.77 -31.13
CA ASN A 370 4.79 6.04 -32.16
C ASN A 370 6.25 6.49 -32.36
N MET A 371 6.81 7.30 -31.45
CA MET A 371 8.20 7.78 -31.60
C MET A 371 9.21 6.64 -31.64
N PHE A 372 8.93 5.53 -30.99
CA PHE A 372 9.82 4.38 -30.81
C PHE A 372 9.43 3.15 -31.65
N ASP A 373 8.56 3.32 -32.67
CA ASP A 373 8.31 2.31 -33.68
C ASP A 373 9.55 2.15 -34.58
N ASP A 374 10.39 3.18 -34.64
CA ASP A 374 11.71 3.16 -35.27
C ASP A 374 12.71 2.40 -34.37
N THR A 375 13.30 1.35 -34.92
CA THR A 375 14.23 0.47 -34.19
C THR A 375 15.46 1.20 -33.68
N ASP A 376 16.00 2.17 -34.44
CA ASP A 376 17.20 2.91 -34.04
C ASP A 376 16.89 3.90 -32.92
N LYS A 377 15.73 4.55 -32.95
CA LYS A 377 15.25 5.39 -31.84
C LYS A 377 15.01 4.57 -30.57
N TYR A 378 14.44 3.36 -30.72
CA TYR A 378 14.24 2.48 -29.57
C TYR A 378 15.57 2.01 -28.96
N ARG A 379 16.57 1.62 -29.81
CA ARG A 379 17.92 1.29 -29.31
C ARG A 379 18.56 2.49 -28.59
N LYS A 380 18.40 3.67 -29.13
CA LYS A 380 18.86 4.92 -28.50
C LYS A 380 18.20 5.16 -27.17
N LEU A 381 16.89 4.87 -27.04
CA LEU A 381 16.17 4.95 -25.78
C LEU A 381 16.76 4.02 -24.72
N LEU A 382 17.00 2.76 -25.07
CA LEU A 382 17.59 1.79 -24.15
C LEU A 382 18.98 2.24 -23.68
N ALA A 383 19.84 2.70 -24.62
CA ALA A 383 21.17 3.21 -24.28
C ALA A 383 21.09 4.46 -23.35
N ALA A 384 20.14 5.35 -23.61
CA ALA A 384 19.91 6.54 -22.79
C ALA A 384 19.48 6.15 -21.36
N ILE A 385 18.50 5.23 -21.22
CA ILE A 385 18.04 4.72 -19.92
C ILE A 385 19.21 4.11 -19.14
N ASP A 386 19.97 3.21 -19.75
CA ASP A 386 21.11 2.56 -19.08
C ASP A 386 22.14 3.56 -18.58
N SER A 387 22.34 4.67 -19.29
CA SER A 387 23.30 5.70 -18.90
C SER A 387 22.90 6.53 -17.67
N VAL A 388 21.60 6.53 -17.28
CA VAL A 388 21.07 7.42 -16.23
C VAL A 388 20.25 6.72 -15.18
N LYS A 389 19.82 5.46 -15.35
CA LYS A 389 18.89 4.78 -14.46
C LYS A 389 19.33 4.75 -12.99
N GLU A 390 20.63 4.74 -12.71
CA GLU A 390 21.16 4.81 -11.35
C GLU A 390 20.90 6.13 -10.62
N ARG A 391 20.42 7.15 -11.33
CA ARG A 391 20.19 8.50 -10.82
C ARG A 391 18.71 8.80 -10.56
N ALA A 392 17.82 7.94 -11.05
CA ALA A 392 16.38 8.12 -10.93
C ALA A 392 15.82 7.28 -9.78
N THR A 393 14.80 7.81 -9.13
CA THR A 393 13.99 7.11 -8.13
C THR A 393 12.63 6.72 -8.72
N PHE A 394 12.10 7.53 -9.64
CA PHE A 394 10.80 7.35 -10.24
C PHE A 394 10.86 7.38 -11.78
N PRO A 395 9.92 6.73 -12.49
CA PRO A 395 9.87 6.76 -13.94
C PRO A 395 9.82 8.18 -14.54
N LYS A 396 9.12 9.11 -13.89
CA LYS A 396 9.09 10.50 -14.34
C LYS A 396 10.48 11.17 -14.30
N GLU A 397 11.23 10.95 -13.21
CA GLU A 397 12.61 11.45 -13.11
C GLU A 397 13.51 10.81 -14.17
N LEU A 398 13.30 9.51 -14.43
CA LEU A 398 14.02 8.81 -15.50
C LEU A 398 13.72 9.42 -16.87
N PHE A 399 12.46 9.75 -17.18
CA PHE A 399 12.07 10.48 -18.39
C PHE A 399 12.81 11.82 -18.46
N GLU A 400 12.77 12.65 -17.42
CA GLU A 400 13.43 13.96 -17.37
C GLU A 400 14.97 13.87 -17.58
N LEU A 401 15.58 12.74 -17.21
CA LEU A 401 17.00 12.47 -17.43
C LEU A 401 17.31 11.95 -18.84
N VAL A 402 16.31 11.43 -19.57
CA VAL A 402 16.46 10.83 -20.90
C VAL A 402 15.99 11.75 -22.02
N GLU A 403 15.03 12.63 -21.76
CA GLU A 403 14.34 13.48 -22.74
C GLU A 403 15.32 14.25 -23.64
N PHE A 404 16.39 14.80 -23.07
CA PHE A 404 17.37 15.59 -23.82
C PHE A 404 18.10 14.80 -24.92
N PHE A 405 18.14 13.48 -24.87
CA PHE A 405 18.70 12.68 -25.96
C PHE A 405 17.84 12.74 -27.23
N PHE A 406 16.57 13.06 -27.12
CA PHE A 406 15.59 13.10 -28.21
C PHE A 406 15.19 14.52 -28.62
N THR A 407 15.26 15.46 -27.67
CA THR A 407 14.91 16.86 -27.88
C THR A 407 16.13 17.75 -27.64
N ALA A 408 16.57 18.47 -28.66
CA ALA A 408 17.68 19.40 -28.54
C ALA A 408 17.28 20.61 -27.68
N PRO A 409 18.19 21.19 -26.87
CA PRO A 409 17.91 22.39 -26.09
C PRO A 409 17.55 23.59 -27.00
N GLU A 410 16.44 24.24 -26.72
CA GLU A 410 15.98 25.46 -27.41
C GLU A 410 16.27 26.72 -26.59
N SER A 411 16.58 26.58 -25.30
CA SER A 411 16.91 27.68 -24.39
C SER A 411 17.93 27.23 -23.34
N PHE A 412 18.57 28.18 -22.74
CA PHE A 412 19.62 27.96 -21.71
C PHE A 412 19.36 28.87 -20.52
N ALA A 413 19.54 28.34 -19.30
CA ALA A 413 19.33 29.12 -18.09
C ALA A 413 20.39 30.23 -17.95
N ASP A 414 19.97 31.46 -17.68
CA ASP A 414 20.87 32.63 -17.49
C ASP A 414 21.96 32.37 -16.45
N SER A 415 21.64 31.64 -15.37
CA SER A 415 22.58 31.30 -14.31
C SER A 415 23.71 30.40 -14.81
N ASP A 416 23.44 29.49 -15.73
CA ASP A 416 24.41 28.58 -16.31
C ASP A 416 25.23 29.30 -17.41
N LEU A 417 24.61 30.13 -18.23
CA LEU A 417 25.28 30.97 -19.19
C LEU A 417 26.29 31.90 -18.49
N LYS A 418 25.90 32.67 -17.50
CA LYS A 418 26.79 33.56 -16.73
C LYS A 418 28.01 32.85 -16.14
N LYS A 419 27.85 31.60 -15.70
CA LYS A 419 28.92 30.82 -15.07
C LYS A 419 29.83 30.11 -16.06
N ARG A 420 29.28 29.64 -17.20
CA ARG A 420 29.93 28.68 -18.10
C ARG A 420 30.25 29.24 -19.47
N TRP A 421 29.56 30.29 -19.90
CA TRP A 421 29.78 30.93 -21.20
C TRP A 421 30.71 32.13 -21.05
N LYS A 422 31.86 32.11 -21.68
CA LYS A 422 32.87 33.16 -21.67
C LYS A 422 33.05 33.72 -23.06
N GLU A 423 33.78 34.81 -23.20
CA GLU A 423 34.05 35.49 -24.49
C GLU A 423 34.67 34.55 -25.55
N ASP A 424 35.55 33.65 -25.09
CA ASP A 424 36.23 32.69 -25.99
C ASP A 424 35.45 31.37 -26.22
N THR A 425 34.35 31.15 -25.51
CA THR A 425 33.55 29.93 -25.58
C THR A 425 33.04 29.61 -26.99
N PRO A 426 32.51 30.58 -27.80
CA PRO A 426 32.07 30.28 -29.15
C PRO A 426 33.20 29.73 -30.01
N ARG A 427 34.41 30.32 -29.89
CA ARG A 427 35.60 29.84 -30.62
C ARG A 427 35.98 28.42 -30.19
N LEU A 428 36.06 28.16 -28.87
CA LEU A 428 36.40 26.84 -28.33
C LEU A 428 35.42 25.76 -28.81
N LEU A 429 34.10 26.02 -28.82
CA LEU A 429 33.09 25.09 -29.28
C LEU A 429 33.13 24.88 -30.80
N THR A 430 33.44 25.91 -31.58
CA THR A 430 33.62 25.79 -33.04
C THR A 430 34.84 24.92 -33.36
N GLU A 431 35.97 25.13 -32.67
CA GLU A 431 37.16 24.30 -32.83
C GLU A 431 36.90 22.84 -32.41
N LEU A 432 36.20 22.65 -31.29
CA LEU A 432 35.77 21.31 -30.79
C LEU A 432 34.91 20.59 -31.86
N ALA A 433 33.92 21.27 -32.44
CA ALA A 433 33.08 20.69 -33.48
C ALA A 433 33.92 20.25 -34.70
N GLY A 434 34.96 21.06 -35.06
CA GLY A 434 35.93 20.70 -36.08
C GLY A 434 36.71 19.43 -35.75
N ILE A 435 37.20 19.27 -34.53
CA ILE A 435 37.90 18.04 -34.11
C ILE A 435 36.94 16.83 -34.17
N LEU A 436 35.73 16.95 -33.59
CA LEU A 436 34.75 15.87 -33.64
C LEU A 436 34.37 15.48 -35.06
N GLN A 437 34.34 16.44 -36.00
CA GLN A 437 34.07 16.17 -37.41
C GLN A 437 35.13 15.28 -38.03
N THR A 438 36.41 15.39 -37.66
CA THR A 438 37.52 14.58 -38.21
C THR A 438 37.49 13.13 -37.75
N LEU A 439 36.84 12.82 -36.64
CA LEU A 439 36.71 11.45 -36.12
C LEU A 439 35.75 10.62 -37.03
N PRO A 440 36.01 9.32 -37.23
CA PRO A 440 35.14 8.47 -38.07
C PRO A 440 33.72 8.37 -37.51
N ASN A 441 33.59 8.17 -36.22
CA ASN A 441 32.34 8.17 -35.43
C ASN A 441 32.67 8.57 -33.98
N LEU A 442 31.67 8.56 -33.08
CA LEU A 442 31.83 8.83 -31.65
C LEU A 442 31.43 7.60 -30.77
N ASP A 443 31.48 6.40 -31.36
CA ASP A 443 30.99 5.17 -30.69
C ASP A 443 31.95 4.70 -29.61
N ASP A 444 33.27 4.99 -29.76
CA ASP A 444 34.29 4.74 -28.76
C ASP A 444 34.46 5.98 -27.87
N GLU A 445 33.88 5.91 -26.65
CA GLU A 445 33.92 6.99 -25.66
C GLU A 445 35.35 7.35 -25.28
N GLN A 446 36.22 6.34 -25.04
CA GLN A 446 37.58 6.52 -24.60
C GLN A 446 38.45 7.18 -25.70
N ALA A 447 38.36 6.69 -26.90
CA ALA A 447 39.07 7.27 -28.02
C ALA A 447 38.63 8.71 -28.33
N THR A 448 37.32 8.99 -28.23
CA THR A 448 36.77 10.34 -28.39
C THR A 448 37.29 11.28 -27.30
N GLU A 449 37.25 10.83 -26.03
CA GLU A 449 37.78 11.60 -24.91
C GLU A 449 39.27 11.90 -25.05
N GLU A 450 40.05 10.91 -25.42
CA GLU A 450 41.49 11.07 -25.59
C GLU A 450 41.83 12.06 -26.71
N SER A 451 41.14 11.98 -27.85
CA SER A 451 41.29 12.92 -28.94
C SER A 451 41.00 14.36 -28.52
N VAL A 452 39.94 14.58 -27.74
CA VAL A 452 39.58 15.91 -27.24
C VAL A 452 40.60 16.40 -26.21
N LYS A 453 41.11 15.53 -25.32
CA LYS A 453 42.14 15.87 -24.32
C LYS A 453 43.46 16.28 -25.00
N GLN A 454 43.94 15.50 -25.99
CA GLN A 454 45.12 15.80 -26.73
C GLN A 454 45.02 17.14 -27.48
N TRP A 455 43.85 17.44 -28.06
CA TRP A 455 43.60 18.73 -28.68
C TRP A 455 43.66 19.88 -27.64
N CYS A 456 43.01 19.70 -26.46
CA CYS A 456 43.06 20.70 -25.39
C CYS A 456 44.53 20.97 -24.96
N GLU A 457 45.29 19.92 -24.74
CA GLU A 457 46.72 20.03 -24.34
C GLU A 457 47.55 20.73 -25.42
N ALA A 458 47.41 20.35 -26.65
CA ALA A 458 48.13 20.96 -27.78
C ALA A 458 47.84 22.47 -27.96
N LYS A 459 46.64 22.90 -27.58
CA LYS A 459 46.17 24.28 -27.63
C LYS A 459 46.37 25.06 -26.31
N GLY A 460 46.75 24.41 -25.24
CA GLY A 460 46.84 25.00 -23.90
C GLY A 460 45.49 25.36 -23.27
N TYR A 461 44.39 24.70 -23.69
CA TYR A 461 43.08 24.94 -23.12
C TYR A 461 42.87 24.12 -21.87
N SER A 462 42.26 24.73 -20.82
CA SER A 462 41.84 23.96 -19.66
C SER A 462 40.64 23.07 -20.03
N LEU A 463 40.67 21.81 -19.65
CA LEU A 463 39.60 20.84 -19.95
C LEU A 463 38.23 21.34 -19.51
N GLY A 464 38.17 21.97 -18.29
CA GLY A 464 36.92 22.50 -17.75
C GLY A 464 36.32 23.65 -18.54
N ALA A 465 37.18 24.49 -19.21
CA ALA A 465 36.73 25.60 -20.02
C ALA A 465 36.05 25.10 -21.33
N VAL A 466 36.38 23.89 -21.77
CA VAL A 466 35.75 23.26 -22.95
C VAL A 466 34.56 22.36 -22.55
N MET A 467 34.75 21.48 -21.55
CA MET A 467 33.74 20.47 -21.23
C MET A 467 32.47 21.04 -20.60
N ASN A 468 32.56 22.12 -19.79
CA ASN A 468 31.38 22.71 -19.18
C ASN A 468 30.42 23.34 -20.20
N PRO A 469 30.86 24.25 -21.08
CA PRO A 469 29.97 24.76 -22.15
C PRO A 469 29.57 23.66 -23.14
N PHE A 470 30.42 22.69 -23.42
CA PHE A 470 30.08 21.55 -24.28
C PHE A 470 28.87 20.77 -23.68
N ARG A 471 28.90 20.46 -22.40
CA ARG A 471 27.74 19.85 -21.73
C ARG A 471 26.49 20.73 -21.82
N LEU A 472 26.64 22.02 -21.57
CA LEU A 472 25.53 22.95 -21.61
C LEU A 472 24.83 22.95 -22.97
N VAL A 473 25.59 23.00 -24.09
CA VAL A 473 24.99 23.01 -25.43
C VAL A 473 24.39 21.68 -25.86
N LEU A 474 24.88 20.56 -25.32
CA LEU A 474 24.29 19.23 -25.60
C LEU A 474 23.00 18.94 -24.83
N VAL A 475 22.93 19.38 -23.58
CA VAL A 475 21.90 18.98 -22.60
C VAL A 475 20.95 20.12 -22.24
N GLY A 476 21.35 21.36 -22.41
CA GLY A 476 20.62 22.54 -21.93
C GLY A 476 20.83 22.85 -20.46
N GLN A 477 21.49 21.96 -19.71
CA GLN A 477 21.74 22.07 -18.27
C GLN A 477 22.98 21.29 -17.85
N MET A 478 23.47 21.57 -16.61
CA MET A 478 24.69 20.94 -16.08
C MET A 478 24.43 19.57 -15.42
N LYS A 479 23.51 18.77 -15.95
CA LYS A 479 23.14 17.44 -15.49
C LYS A 479 23.41 16.38 -16.55
N GLY A 480 23.23 15.12 -16.21
CA GLY A 480 23.36 14.00 -17.16
C GLY A 480 24.57 13.11 -16.89
N PRO A 481 24.75 12.04 -17.69
CA PRO A 481 25.87 11.09 -17.57
C PRO A 481 27.20 11.69 -18.02
N HIS A 482 28.23 10.85 -18.14
CA HIS A 482 29.53 11.31 -18.67
C HIS A 482 29.35 11.92 -20.06
N ILE A 483 30.09 12.99 -20.37
CA ILE A 483 29.84 13.76 -21.58
C ILE A 483 30.10 12.96 -22.85
N PHE A 484 31.08 12.07 -22.84
CA PHE A 484 31.37 11.23 -23.99
C PHE A 484 30.36 10.08 -24.15
N THR A 485 29.72 9.63 -23.08
CA THR A 485 28.54 8.77 -23.17
C THR A 485 27.39 9.50 -23.83
N ILE A 486 27.18 10.79 -23.54
CA ILE A 486 26.17 11.61 -24.22
C ILE A 486 26.49 11.69 -25.74
N THR A 487 27.74 11.99 -26.13
CA THR A 487 28.10 12.11 -27.52
C THR A 487 27.99 10.79 -28.29
N ARG A 488 28.30 9.66 -27.65
CA ARG A 488 28.10 8.33 -28.22
C ARG A 488 26.62 8.07 -28.51
N ILE A 489 25.73 8.34 -27.55
CA ILE A 489 24.30 8.09 -27.73
C ILE A 489 23.66 9.06 -28.71
N LEU A 490 24.06 10.34 -28.74
CA LEU A 490 23.59 11.32 -29.73
C LEU A 490 24.09 11.01 -31.15
N GLY A 491 25.30 10.47 -31.23
CA GLY A 491 26.01 10.30 -32.50
C GLY A 491 26.67 11.60 -33.00
N LYS A 492 27.61 11.46 -33.93
CA LYS A 492 28.45 12.57 -34.42
C LYS A 492 27.62 13.72 -35.01
N THR A 493 26.71 13.40 -35.92
CA THR A 493 25.90 14.42 -36.61
C THR A 493 25.08 15.26 -35.64
N GLU A 494 24.33 14.62 -34.72
CA GLU A 494 23.49 15.33 -33.77
C GLU A 494 24.31 16.14 -32.74
N THR A 495 25.46 15.59 -32.31
CA THR A 495 26.39 16.31 -31.43
C THR A 495 26.86 17.63 -32.03
N ILE A 496 27.31 17.59 -33.30
CA ILE A 496 27.78 18.79 -34.02
C ILE A 496 26.61 19.76 -34.28
N ASN A 497 25.45 19.25 -34.68
CA ASN A 497 24.26 20.07 -34.89
C ASN A 497 23.87 20.86 -33.64
N ARG A 498 23.92 20.25 -32.49
CA ARG A 498 23.61 20.92 -31.21
C ARG A 498 24.60 22.02 -30.85
N ILE A 499 25.91 21.77 -31.09
CA ILE A 499 26.93 22.84 -30.93
C ILE A 499 26.59 24.02 -31.82
N ASN A 500 26.37 23.77 -33.10
CA ASN A 500 26.11 24.83 -34.08
C ASN A 500 24.80 25.58 -33.82
N SER A 501 23.75 24.88 -33.38
CA SER A 501 22.46 25.48 -33.04
C SER A 501 22.56 26.36 -31.79
N ALA A 502 23.24 25.86 -30.74
CA ALA A 502 23.45 26.64 -29.51
C ALA A 502 24.25 27.92 -29.74
N LEU A 503 25.29 27.87 -30.59
CA LEU A 503 26.05 29.06 -30.95
C LEU A 503 25.14 30.14 -31.58
N LYS A 504 24.24 29.74 -32.51
CA LYS A 504 23.26 30.68 -33.13
C LYS A 504 22.20 31.20 -32.17
N ILE A 505 21.78 30.40 -31.19
CA ILE A 505 20.78 30.81 -30.21
C ILE A 505 21.37 31.81 -29.21
N ILE A 506 22.58 31.51 -28.71
CA ILE A 506 23.22 32.32 -27.63
C ILE A 506 23.79 33.61 -28.17
N GLU A 507 24.24 33.67 -29.44
CA GLU A 507 24.64 34.92 -30.12
C GLU A 507 23.53 35.97 -30.22
N LYS A 508 22.26 35.56 -30.05
CA LYS A 508 21.09 36.46 -30.12
C LYS A 508 20.64 36.99 -28.76
N ILE A 509 21.21 36.46 -27.66
CA ILE A 509 20.91 36.86 -26.27
C ILE A 509 21.96 37.86 -25.77
#